data_f33b57fa491e1f79ae1eb27160a44ad5
#
_entry.id   f33b57fa491e1f79ae1eb27160a44ad5
#
_cell.length_a   1.000
_cell.length_b   1.000
_cell.length_c   1.000
_cell.angle_alpha   90.00
_cell.angle_beta   90.00
_cell.angle_gamma   90.00
#
_symmetry.space_group_name_H-M   'P 1'
#
loop_
_entity.id
_entity.type
_entity.pdbx_description
1 polymer ?
#
loop_
_entity_poly.entity_id
_entity_poly.type
_entity_poly.pdbx_seq_one_letter_code
_entity_poly.pdbx_strand_id
1 'polypeptide(L)'
;LDFKTIESNIVRCPDPIFADKFIKLIENTRKKKDTVGGIITCVITDCPVGIGEPIFGKLHAELGKAMLSINAVKGFEYGSGFNGVEMNGSIHNDEFQIKKGEISTKSNYSGGIQGGISNGQDIYFNVAFKPVSTIMKNQNSIDENNKKVIVKGKGRHDPCVVPRAVPIVESMAANVIVDLYLQGKTIK
;
A
#
# COMPACT_ATOMS: atom_id res chain seq x y z
N LEU A 1 -7.09 7.59 13.84
CA LEU A 1 -7.55 8.03 12.53
C LEU A 1 -8.99 7.59 12.34
N ASP A 2 -9.82 8.46 11.78
CA ASP A 2 -11.19 8.12 11.39
C ASP A 2 -11.21 7.80 9.89
N PHE A 3 -11.27 6.51 9.56
CA PHE A 3 -11.29 6.05 8.18
C PHE A 3 -12.54 6.49 7.39
N LYS A 4 -13.63 6.87 8.07
CA LYS A 4 -14.84 7.41 7.41
C LYS A 4 -14.58 8.75 6.73
N THR A 5 -13.51 9.44 7.09
CA THR A 5 -13.13 10.73 6.52
C THR A 5 -12.27 10.62 5.26
N ILE A 6 -11.84 9.43 4.85
CA ILE A 6 -10.98 9.22 3.66
C ILE A 6 -11.59 9.87 2.42
N GLU A 7 -12.88 9.65 2.16
CA GLU A 7 -13.57 10.21 0.99
C GLU A 7 -14.01 11.66 1.16
N SER A 8 -13.74 12.29 2.32
CA SER A 8 -14.13 13.69 2.58
C SER A 8 -13.24 14.72 1.87
N ASN A 9 -12.12 14.29 1.28
CA ASN A 9 -11.18 15.17 0.59
C ASN A 9 -10.58 14.51 -0.65
N ILE A 10 -10.10 15.35 -1.58
CA ILE A 10 -9.60 14.93 -2.89
C ILE A 10 -8.31 14.10 -2.86
N VAL A 11 -7.58 14.12 -1.75
CA VAL A 11 -6.33 13.35 -1.57
C VAL A 11 -6.53 12.06 -0.80
N ARG A 12 -7.76 11.79 -0.35
CA ARG A 12 -8.12 10.58 0.40
C ARG A 12 -7.24 10.34 1.62
N CYS A 13 -6.99 11.40 2.38
CA CYS A 13 -6.23 11.36 3.61
C CYS A 13 -7.17 11.48 4.82
N PRO A 14 -7.16 10.56 5.79
CA PRO A 14 -8.06 10.62 6.94
C PRO A 14 -7.70 11.70 7.96
N ASP A 15 -6.52 12.32 7.84
CA ASP A 15 -6.08 13.43 8.68
C ASP A 15 -6.23 14.75 7.93
N PRO A 16 -7.10 15.68 8.38
CA PRO A 16 -7.37 16.94 7.66
C PRO A 16 -6.14 17.86 7.58
N ILE A 17 -5.26 17.82 8.59
CA ILE A 17 -4.05 18.66 8.60
C ILE A 17 -3.08 18.16 7.52
N PHE A 18 -2.91 16.85 7.42
CA PHE A 18 -2.07 16.26 6.37
C PHE A 18 -2.72 16.34 5.00
N ALA A 19 -4.06 16.24 4.90
CA ALA A 19 -4.78 16.43 3.64
C ALA A 19 -4.47 17.81 3.03
N ASP A 20 -4.54 18.88 3.81
CA ASP A 20 -4.18 20.23 3.36
C ASP A 20 -2.71 20.34 2.91
N LYS A 21 -1.79 19.71 3.63
CA LYS A 21 -0.37 19.68 3.25
C LYS A 21 -0.16 18.94 1.92
N PHE A 22 -0.85 17.83 1.73
CA PHE A 22 -0.77 17.04 0.49
C PHE A 22 -1.35 17.81 -0.70
N ILE A 23 -2.51 18.46 -0.52
CA ILE A 23 -3.11 19.31 -1.56
C ILE A 23 -2.13 20.41 -1.99
N LYS A 24 -1.56 21.14 -1.03
CA LYS A 24 -0.58 22.20 -1.31
C LYS A 24 0.67 21.67 -2.01
N LEU A 25 1.17 20.50 -1.59
CA LEU A 25 2.33 19.87 -2.23
C LEU A 25 2.02 19.52 -3.69
N ILE A 26 0.89 18.88 -3.95
CA ILE A 26 0.46 18.45 -5.29
C ILE A 26 0.25 19.68 -6.20
N GLU A 27 -0.39 20.73 -5.71
CA GLU A 27 -0.60 21.97 -6.46
C GLU A 27 0.72 22.69 -6.81
N ASN A 28 1.64 22.75 -5.85
CA ASN A 28 2.96 23.34 -6.07
C ASN A 28 3.77 22.52 -7.09
N THR A 29 3.68 21.20 -7.01
CA THR A 29 4.31 20.29 -7.97
C THR A 29 3.75 20.48 -9.38
N ARG A 30 2.42 20.61 -9.51
CA ARG A 30 1.75 20.91 -10.78
C ARG A 30 2.23 22.23 -11.39
N LYS A 31 2.33 23.30 -10.56
CA LYS A 31 2.86 24.60 -11.01
C LYS A 31 4.30 24.50 -11.53
N LYS A 32 5.11 23.61 -10.95
CA LYS A 32 6.49 23.33 -11.38
C LYS A 32 6.56 22.40 -12.59
N LYS A 33 5.41 21.95 -13.14
CA LYS A 33 5.31 20.99 -14.27
C LYS A 33 6.01 19.66 -13.96
N ASP A 34 5.97 19.23 -12.70
CA ASP A 34 6.63 18.04 -12.18
C ASP A 34 5.64 17.06 -11.56
N THR A 35 6.13 15.94 -11.03
CA THR A 35 5.33 14.89 -10.39
C THR A 35 5.94 14.46 -9.08
N VAL A 36 5.10 13.98 -8.16
CA VAL A 36 5.51 13.37 -6.89
C VAL A 36 4.87 11.99 -6.73
N GLY A 37 5.56 11.11 -6.03
CA GLY A 37 5.02 9.83 -5.56
C GLY A 37 4.42 9.96 -4.16
N GLY A 38 4.25 8.81 -3.51
CA GLY A 38 3.80 8.73 -2.13
C GLY A 38 3.60 7.30 -1.68
N ILE A 39 3.14 7.15 -0.45
CA ILE A 39 2.85 5.87 0.17
C ILE A 39 1.35 5.80 0.48
N ILE A 40 0.74 4.66 0.21
CA ILE A 40 -0.60 4.30 0.65
C ILE A 40 -0.45 3.25 1.74
N THR A 41 -1.00 3.53 2.91
CA THR A 41 -1.19 2.53 3.95
C THR A 41 -2.59 1.95 3.80
N CYS A 42 -2.69 0.64 3.64
CA CYS A 42 -3.95 -0.10 3.63
C CYS A 42 -4.10 -0.84 4.95
N VAL A 43 -5.31 -0.76 5.52
CA VAL A 43 -5.68 -1.50 6.73
C VAL A 43 -6.89 -2.37 6.41
N ILE A 44 -6.81 -3.66 6.76
CA ILE A 44 -7.91 -4.62 6.62
C ILE A 44 -8.32 -5.00 8.04
N THR A 45 -9.51 -4.61 8.44
CA THR A 45 -10.09 -4.96 9.75
C THR A 45 -10.97 -6.20 9.64
N ASP A 46 -11.20 -6.84 10.76
CA ASP A 46 -12.10 -8.00 10.89
C ASP A 46 -11.78 -9.18 9.94
N CYS A 47 -10.51 -9.32 9.57
CA CYS A 47 -10.07 -10.44 8.75
C CYS A 47 -10.16 -11.74 9.57
N PRO A 48 -10.89 -12.78 9.09
CA PRO A 48 -10.96 -14.05 9.78
C PRO A 48 -9.58 -14.67 10.00
N VAL A 49 -9.41 -15.39 11.11
CA VAL A 49 -8.21 -16.22 11.35
C VAL A 49 -8.15 -17.34 10.33
N GLY A 50 -6.95 -17.65 9.83
CA GLY A 50 -6.72 -18.83 8.99
C GLY A 50 -6.78 -18.56 7.48
N ILE A 51 -6.72 -17.30 7.04
CA ILE A 51 -6.66 -16.95 5.61
C ILE A 51 -5.20 -16.97 5.15
N GLY A 52 -4.94 -17.71 4.07
CA GLY A 52 -3.60 -17.94 3.51
C GLY A 52 -3.07 -19.34 3.84
N GLU A 53 -1.92 -19.65 3.26
CA GLU A 53 -1.29 -20.97 3.35
C GLU A 53 0.14 -20.87 3.92
N PRO A 54 0.66 -21.94 4.57
CA PRO A 54 1.96 -21.85 5.27
C PRO A 54 3.19 -21.83 4.35
N ILE A 55 3.12 -22.41 3.14
CA ILE A 55 4.28 -22.53 2.24
C ILE A 55 4.04 -21.75 0.95
N PHE A 56 3.09 -22.16 0.13
CA PHE A 56 2.69 -21.50 -1.10
C PHE A 56 1.32 -20.83 -0.89
N GLY A 57 1.09 -19.65 -1.49
CA GLY A 57 -0.13 -18.90 -1.23
C GLY A 57 -0.15 -18.21 0.13
N LYS A 58 1.02 -17.84 0.66
CA LYS A 58 1.12 -17.02 1.89
C LYS A 58 0.39 -15.70 1.69
N LEU A 59 -0.45 -15.33 2.63
CA LEU A 59 -1.28 -14.13 2.52
C LEU A 59 -0.47 -12.86 2.20
N HIS A 60 0.65 -12.63 2.91
CA HIS A 60 1.51 -11.47 2.61
C HIS A 60 2.17 -11.54 1.23
N ALA A 61 2.46 -12.73 0.73
CA ALA A 61 3.05 -12.90 -0.60
C ALA A 61 2.03 -12.61 -1.70
N GLU A 62 0.79 -13.08 -1.56
CA GLU A 62 -0.29 -12.77 -2.51
C GLU A 62 -0.69 -11.29 -2.47
N LEU A 63 -0.76 -10.68 -1.29
CA LEU A 63 -0.94 -9.22 -1.16
C LEU A 63 0.20 -8.47 -1.86
N GLY A 64 1.46 -8.83 -1.61
CA GLY A 64 2.62 -8.21 -2.24
C GLY A 64 2.61 -8.37 -3.76
N LYS A 65 2.30 -9.54 -4.27
CA LYS A 65 2.13 -9.82 -5.71
C LYS A 65 1.05 -8.93 -6.34
N ALA A 66 -0.12 -8.84 -5.69
CA ALA A 66 -1.22 -8.00 -6.14
C ALA A 66 -0.81 -6.52 -6.16
N MET A 67 -0.22 -6.00 -5.08
CA MET A 67 0.20 -4.60 -4.99
C MET A 67 1.30 -4.26 -6.00
N LEU A 68 2.30 -5.13 -6.17
CA LEU A 68 3.40 -4.92 -7.12
C LEU A 68 2.94 -5.03 -8.59
N SER A 69 1.77 -5.61 -8.86
CA SER A 69 1.16 -5.60 -10.20
C SER A 69 0.50 -4.26 -10.57
N ILE A 70 0.25 -3.38 -9.59
CA ILE A 70 -0.32 -2.06 -9.84
C ILE A 70 0.74 -1.16 -10.50
N ASN A 71 0.36 -0.46 -11.56
CA ASN A 71 1.25 0.48 -12.24
C ASN A 71 1.81 1.54 -11.28
N ALA A 72 3.10 1.87 -11.46
CA ALA A 72 3.87 2.81 -10.65
C ALA A 72 4.23 2.35 -9.24
N VAL A 73 3.80 1.20 -8.77
CA VAL A 73 4.26 0.64 -7.50
C VAL A 73 5.73 0.24 -7.61
N LYS A 74 6.50 0.53 -6.57
CA LYS A 74 7.94 0.26 -6.45
C LYS A 74 8.32 -0.43 -5.13
N GLY A 75 7.40 -0.50 -4.19
CA GLY A 75 7.67 -1.15 -2.91
C GLY A 75 6.40 -1.60 -2.24
N PHE A 76 6.55 -2.65 -1.45
CA PHE A 76 5.53 -3.20 -0.57
C PHE A 76 6.21 -3.62 0.72
N GLU A 77 5.60 -3.28 1.84
CA GLU A 77 5.98 -3.78 3.16
C GLU A 77 4.71 -4.01 4.00
N TYR A 78 4.74 -4.95 4.91
CA TYR A 78 3.61 -5.23 5.81
C TYR A 78 4.08 -5.32 7.26
N GLY A 79 3.17 -5.08 8.18
CA GLY A 79 3.50 -5.02 9.59
C GLY A 79 4.58 -3.97 9.88
N SER A 80 5.56 -4.32 10.69
CA SER A 80 6.70 -3.46 11.00
C SER A 80 7.61 -3.17 9.81
N GLY A 81 7.50 -3.95 8.71
CA GLY A 81 8.23 -3.73 7.47
C GLY A 81 9.74 -3.55 7.69
N PHE A 82 10.34 -2.57 7.02
CA PHE A 82 11.77 -2.29 7.16
C PHE A 82 12.17 -1.80 8.57
N ASN A 83 11.26 -1.17 9.32
CA ASN A 83 11.55 -0.73 10.69
C ASN A 83 11.76 -1.93 11.66
N GLY A 84 11.18 -3.08 11.34
CA GLY A 84 11.33 -4.30 12.14
C GLY A 84 12.75 -4.85 12.19
N VAL A 85 13.62 -4.50 11.21
CA VAL A 85 15.01 -5.00 11.16
C VAL A 85 15.90 -4.39 12.26
N GLU A 86 15.49 -3.26 12.82
CA GLU A 86 16.20 -2.60 13.92
C GLU A 86 15.76 -3.11 15.30
N MET A 87 14.73 -3.98 15.35
CA MET A 87 14.16 -4.49 16.59
C MET A 87 14.80 -5.82 17.00
N ASN A 88 14.99 -6.00 18.30
CA ASN A 88 15.32 -7.32 18.83
C ASN A 88 14.09 -8.23 18.79
N GLY A 89 14.28 -9.54 18.56
CA GLY A 89 13.19 -10.51 18.48
C GLY A 89 12.27 -10.53 19.70
N SER A 90 12.82 -10.32 20.90
CA SER A 90 12.04 -10.23 22.15
C SER A 90 11.08 -9.02 22.18
N ILE A 91 11.36 -7.97 21.42
CA ILE A 91 10.50 -6.79 21.28
C ILE A 91 9.54 -6.97 20.13
N HIS A 92 10.01 -7.54 19.02
CA HIS A 92 9.24 -7.73 17.81
C HIS A 92 8.15 -8.81 17.94
N ASN A 93 8.33 -9.78 18.82
CA ASN A 93 7.35 -10.84 19.03
C ASN A 93 6.02 -10.28 19.53
N ASP A 94 4.96 -10.62 18.79
CA ASP A 94 3.59 -10.28 19.16
C ASP A 94 3.06 -11.32 20.18
N GLU A 95 3.27 -11.06 21.48
CA GLU A 95 2.81 -11.95 22.55
C GLU A 95 1.29 -12.05 22.57
N PHE A 96 0.78 -13.28 22.62
CA PHE A 96 -0.65 -13.53 22.77
C PHE A 96 -1.17 -13.13 24.15
N GLN A 97 -2.38 -12.61 24.17
CA GLN A 97 -3.12 -12.25 25.36
C GLN A 97 -4.61 -12.57 25.20
N ILE A 98 -5.32 -12.62 26.31
CA ILE A 98 -6.79 -12.62 26.31
C ILE A 98 -7.27 -11.21 26.68
N LYS A 99 -8.02 -10.59 25.78
CA LYS A 99 -8.61 -9.27 25.99
C LYS A 99 -10.13 -9.37 25.81
N LYS A 100 -10.88 -9.06 26.84
CA LYS A 100 -12.36 -9.16 26.86
C LYS A 100 -12.90 -10.56 26.48
N GLY A 101 -12.17 -11.62 26.79
CA GLY A 101 -12.56 -13.00 26.46
C GLY A 101 -12.13 -13.48 25.07
N GLU A 102 -11.50 -12.63 24.28
CA GLU A 102 -11.03 -12.94 22.92
C GLU A 102 -9.50 -13.03 22.88
N ILE A 103 -8.98 -13.89 22.00
CA ILE A 103 -7.54 -14.02 21.77
C ILE A 103 -7.10 -12.82 20.91
N SER A 104 -6.07 -12.13 21.38
CA SER A 104 -5.43 -11.01 20.68
C SER A 104 -3.93 -11.02 20.93
N THR A 105 -3.21 -10.07 20.38
CA THR A 105 -1.78 -9.86 20.65
C THR A 105 -1.58 -8.54 21.41
N LYS A 106 -0.47 -8.42 22.17
CA LYS A 106 -0.11 -7.18 22.87
C LYS A 106 0.37 -6.08 21.90
N SER A 107 1.02 -6.50 20.83
CA SER A 107 1.51 -5.67 19.72
C SER A 107 1.06 -6.29 18.41
N ASN A 108 1.30 -5.64 17.29
CA ASN A 108 0.95 -6.15 15.97
C ASN A 108 2.07 -5.85 14.95
N TYR A 109 3.31 -6.12 15.33
CA TYR A 109 4.47 -5.94 14.46
C TYR A 109 4.44 -6.87 13.24
N SER A 110 3.84 -8.05 13.39
CA SER A 110 3.60 -9.00 12.29
C SER A 110 2.56 -8.52 11.28
N GLY A 111 1.83 -7.42 11.57
CA GLY A 111 0.83 -6.87 10.67
C GLY A 111 -0.35 -7.80 10.39
N GLY A 112 -0.83 -8.53 11.43
CA GLY A 112 -1.97 -9.44 11.34
C GLY A 112 -1.69 -10.76 10.61
N ILE A 113 -0.43 -11.02 10.20
CA ILE A 113 -0.05 -12.21 9.42
C ILE A 113 1.13 -12.90 10.07
N GLN A 114 0.94 -14.12 10.53
CA GLN A 114 1.99 -14.97 11.12
C GLN A 114 2.10 -16.29 10.35
N GLY A 115 3.32 -16.70 10.01
CA GLY A 115 3.54 -17.91 9.21
C GLY A 115 2.92 -17.89 7.79
N GLY A 116 2.47 -16.74 7.31
CA GLY A 116 1.76 -16.59 6.03
C GLY A 116 0.23 -16.65 6.15
N ILE A 117 -0.30 -16.70 7.37
CA ILE A 117 -1.71 -16.92 7.68
C ILE A 117 -2.21 -15.78 8.57
N SER A 118 -3.44 -15.31 8.34
CA SER A 118 -4.07 -14.29 9.17
C SER A 118 -4.30 -14.78 10.60
N ASN A 119 -4.00 -13.93 11.59
CA ASN A 119 -4.11 -14.24 13.01
C ASN A 119 -5.30 -13.55 13.72
N GLY A 120 -6.17 -12.88 12.96
CA GLY A 120 -7.35 -12.18 13.48
C GLY A 120 -7.09 -10.75 13.95
N GLN A 121 -5.84 -10.29 13.91
CA GLN A 121 -5.53 -8.86 14.12
C GLN A 121 -5.70 -8.09 12.82
N ASP A 122 -5.79 -6.76 12.93
CA ASP A 122 -5.80 -5.90 11.73
C ASP A 122 -4.58 -6.17 10.87
N ILE A 123 -4.82 -6.39 9.58
CA ILE A 123 -3.75 -6.50 8.61
C ILE A 123 -3.44 -5.10 8.08
N TYR A 124 -2.18 -4.71 8.15
CA TYR A 124 -1.76 -3.43 7.58
C TYR A 124 -0.48 -3.57 6.77
N PHE A 125 -0.42 -2.79 5.69
CA PHE A 125 0.72 -2.78 4.78
C PHE A 125 0.85 -1.42 4.08
N ASN A 126 2.04 -1.13 3.60
CA ASN A 126 2.39 0.08 2.87
C ASN A 126 2.73 -0.24 1.42
N VAL A 127 2.25 0.59 0.51
CA VAL A 127 2.52 0.50 -0.93
C VAL A 127 3.14 1.79 -1.41
N ALA A 128 4.38 1.71 -1.90
CA ALA A 128 5.14 2.87 -2.37
C ALA A 128 4.93 3.09 -3.88
N PHE A 129 4.45 4.26 -4.23
CA PHE A 129 4.24 4.70 -5.63
C PHE A 129 5.33 5.68 -6.04
N LYS A 130 6.00 5.40 -7.15
CA LYS A 130 6.97 6.35 -7.74
C LYS A 130 6.25 7.57 -8.32
N PRO A 131 6.93 8.72 -8.47
CA PRO A 131 6.46 9.82 -9.31
C PRO A 131 6.16 9.33 -10.72
N VAL A 132 5.12 9.87 -11.34
CA VAL A 132 4.78 9.54 -12.72
C VAL A 132 5.88 10.05 -13.65
N SER A 133 6.30 9.22 -14.59
CA SER A 133 7.41 9.56 -15.52
C SER A 133 7.03 10.59 -16.57
N THR A 134 5.75 10.76 -16.87
CA THR A 134 5.24 11.76 -17.81
C THR A 134 5.15 13.13 -17.16
N ILE A 135 6.20 13.92 -17.33
CA ILE A 135 6.27 15.30 -16.80
C ILE A 135 6.15 16.32 -17.93
N MET A 136 5.68 17.53 -17.59
CA MET A 136 5.51 18.64 -18.55
C MET A 136 6.79 19.46 -18.76
N LYS A 137 7.95 18.80 -18.56
CA LYS A 137 9.29 19.35 -18.80
C LYS A 137 9.94 18.66 -19.99
N ASN A 138 10.84 19.37 -20.66
CA ASN A 138 11.68 18.75 -21.67
C ASN A 138 12.59 17.69 -21.04
N GLN A 139 12.66 16.52 -21.66
CA GLN A 139 13.49 15.40 -21.21
C GLN A 139 14.43 14.97 -22.35
N ASN A 140 15.68 14.72 -22.02
CA ASN A 140 16.63 14.14 -22.95
C ASN A 140 16.28 12.66 -23.20
N SER A 141 16.36 12.24 -24.46
CA SER A 141 16.11 10.86 -24.88
C SER A 141 16.98 10.53 -26.08
N ILE A 142 16.79 9.35 -26.63
CA ILE A 142 17.38 8.89 -27.90
C ILE A 142 16.27 8.39 -28.82
N ASP A 143 16.44 8.58 -30.12
CA ASP A 143 15.56 8.02 -31.15
C ASP A 143 15.96 6.58 -31.53
N GLU A 144 15.21 5.98 -32.45
CA GLU A 144 15.48 4.64 -32.99
C GLU A 144 16.83 4.50 -33.72
N ASN A 145 17.42 5.62 -34.13
CA ASN A 145 18.72 5.69 -34.80
C ASN A 145 19.87 6.03 -33.80
N ASN A 146 19.65 5.89 -32.51
CA ASN A 146 20.60 6.22 -31.44
C ASN A 146 21.03 7.70 -31.41
N LYS A 147 20.23 8.62 -31.97
CA LYS A 147 20.51 10.06 -31.93
C LYS A 147 19.85 10.69 -30.71
N LYS A 148 20.55 11.66 -30.09
CA LYS A 148 20.03 12.45 -28.99
C LYS A 148 18.84 13.30 -29.44
N VAL A 149 17.73 13.19 -28.72
CA VAL A 149 16.51 13.97 -28.97
C VAL A 149 15.98 14.57 -27.68
N ILE A 150 15.15 15.60 -27.80
CA ILE A 150 14.44 16.19 -26.67
C ILE A 150 12.96 15.83 -26.80
N VAL A 151 12.45 15.06 -25.83
CA VAL A 151 11.04 14.77 -25.72
C VAL A 151 10.36 15.91 -24.95
N LYS A 152 9.34 16.51 -25.57
CA LYS A 152 8.54 17.56 -24.95
C LYS A 152 7.27 16.94 -24.38
N GLY A 153 7.04 17.11 -23.07
CA GLY A 153 5.79 16.71 -22.44
C GLY A 153 4.60 17.47 -23.05
N LYS A 154 3.59 16.75 -23.50
CA LYS A 154 2.33 17.29 -24.04
C LYS A 154 1.14 16.58 -23.43
N GLY A 155 0.02 17.28 -23.30
CA GLY A 155 -1.24 16.70 -22.81
C GLY A 155 -1.48 16.94 -21.31
N ARG A 156 -2.53 16.30 -20.78
CA ARG A 156 -2.90 16.37 -19.37
C ARG A 156 -2.20 15.25 -18.61
N HIS A 157 -1.45 15.60 -17.58
CA HIS A 157 -0.78 14.64 -16.71
C HIS A 157 -1.14 14.92 -15.25
N ASP A 158 -1.23 13.85 -14.46
CA ASP A 158 -1.48 13.97 -13.03
C ASP A 158 -0.15 14.28 -12.31
N PRO A 159 -0.10 15.31 -11.48
CA PRO A 159 1.09 15.61 -10.68
C PRO A 159 1.33 14.58 -9.58
N CYS A 160 0.32 13.80 -9.21
CA CYS A 160 0.40 12.72 -8.23
C CYS A 160 -0.69 11.69 -8.54
N VAL A 161 -0.33 10.40 -8.61
CA VAL A 161 -1.29 9.31 -8.86
C VAL A 161 -1.87 8.72 -7.58
N VAL A 162 -1.27 9.01 -6.42
CA VAL A 162 -1.62 8.39 -5.13
C VAL A 162 -3.11 8.50 -4.80
N PRO A 163 -3.77 9.66 -4.93
CA PRO A 163 -5.21 9.76 -4.62
C PRO A 163 -6.11 8.87 -5.50
N ARG A 164 -5.68 8.58 -6.72
CA ARG A 164 -6.40 7.66 -7.62
C ARG A 164 -6.07 6.20 -7.35
N ALA A 165 -4.89 5.94 -6.80
CA ALA A 165 -4.44 4.59 -6.49
C ALA A 165 -5.08 4.03 -5.21
N VAL A 166 -5.58 4.87 -4.29
CA VAL A 166 -6.24 4.42 -3.05
C VAL A 166 -7.33 3.37 -3.33
N PRO A 167 -8.39 3.63 -4.11
CA PRO A 167 -9.42 2.63 -4.36
C PRO A 167 -8.91 1.40 -5.14
N ILE A 168 -7.81 1.53 -5.90
CA ILE A 168 -7.19 0.40 -6.60
C ILE A 168 -6.52 -0.53 -5.58
N VAL A 169 -5.76 0.03 -4.63
CA VAL A 169 -5.12 -0.73 -3.54
C VAL A 169 -6.17 -1.46 -2.70
N GLU A 170 -7.25 -0.76 -2.30
CA GLU A 170 -8.37 -1.36 -1.56
C GLU A 170 -9.03 -2.50 -2.32
N SER A 171 -9.36 -2.30 -3.58
CA SER A 171 -10.00 -3.33 -4.42
C SER A 171 -9.09 -4.54 -4.63
N MET A 172 -7.79 -4.33 -4.85
CA MET A 172 -6.83 -5.42 -5.01
C MET A 172 -6.64 -6.19 -3.70
N ALA A 173 -6.60 -5.52 -2.56
CA ALA A 173 -6.55 -6.17 -1.25
C ALA A 173 -7.80 -7.02 -1.00
N ALA A 174 -8.99 -6.47 -1.26
CA ALA A 174 -10.26 -7.18 -1.12
C ALA A 174 -10.30 -8.44 -2.02
N ASN A 175 -9.84 -8.34 -3.26
CA ASN A 175 -9.79 -9.49 -4.18
C ASN A 175 -8.89 -10.61 -3.65
N VAL A 176 -7.70 -10.28 -3.11
CA VAL A 176 -6.80 -11.29 -2.52
C VAL A 176 -7.45 -11.97 -1.32
N ILE A 177 -8.06 -11.20 -0.42
CA ILE A 177 -8.72 -11.76 0.77
C ILE A 177 -9.87 -12.67 0.38
N VAL A 178 -10.74 -12.25 -0.55
CA VAL A 178 -11.88 -13.04 -1.00
C VAL A 178 -11.42 -14.32 -1.70
N ASP A 179 -10.41 -14.26 -2.57
CA ASP A 179 -9.88 -15.41 -3.27
C ASP A 179 -9.33 -16.46 -2.29
N LEU A 180 -8.46 -16.07 -1.37
CA LEU A 180 -7.90 -16.98 -0.36
C LEU A 180 -8.99 -17.50 0.61
N TYR A 181 -9.98 -16.67 0.96
CA TYR A 181 -11.12 -17.11 1.77
C TYR A 181 -11.93 -18.21 1.07
N LEU A 182 -12.23 -18.02 -0.21
CA LEU A 182 -12.96 -19.02 -1.00
C LEU A 182 -12.16 -20.31 -1.18
N GLN A 183 -10.85 -20.21 -1.43
CA GLN A 183 -9.97 -21.37 -1.49
C GLN A 183 -10.01 -22.17 -0.17
N GLY A 184 -9.89 -21.49 0.97
CA GLY A 184 -10.00 -22.15 2.28
C GLY A 184 -11.35 -22.83 2.55
N LYS A 185 -12.43 -22.41 1.89
CA LYS A 185 -13.76 -23.06 1.97
C LYS A 185 -13.87 -24.33 1.15
N THR A 186 -13.03 -24.50 0.12
CA THR A 186 -13.07 -25.69 -0.76
C THR A 186 -12.26 -26.86 -0.22
N ILE A 187 -11.37 -26.62 0.74
CA ILE A 187 -10.48 -27.64 1.33
C ILE A 187 -11.16 -28.42 2.50
N LYS A 188 -12.40 -28.15 2.81
CA LYS A 188 -13.15 -28.79 3.91
C LYS A 188 -13.84 -30.07 3.45
#